data_94deb1b38d3b8c210bbd712918bfc0bf
#
_entry.id   94deb1b38d3b8c210bbd712918bfc0bf
#
_cell.length_a   1.000
_cell.length_b   1.000
_cell.length_c   1.000
_cell.angle_alpha   90.00
_cell.angle_beta   90.00
_cell.angle_gamma   90.00
#
_symmetry.space_group_name_H-M   'P 1'
#
loop_
_entity.id
_entity.type
_entity.pdbx_description
1 polymer ?
#
loop_
_entity_poly.entity_id
_entity_poly.type
_entity_poly.pdbx_seq_one_letter_code
_entity_poly.pdbx_strand_id
1 'polypeptide(L)'
;GTNGSGAVFFAGCTLRCTYCQNHTISAEGFGKDVTPQRLRAIFEELIAQGAHNIDLITPTHFLPWILPALEPKLPVPLVYNCGGYEKVETLRSLEGLVDIWLPDLKYADGALASQLSAAPDYFPVATAAIQEMFRQTGPYVMENGLLRRGVVIRHLVLPGYLDNTRRVIDWVAETFRPGDVLFSLMSQYTPQPGAQGRLARRLT
;
A
#
# COMPACT_ATOMS: atom_id res chain seq x y z
N GLY A 1 -14.21 -11.09 4.03
CA GLY A 1 -14.65 -12.22 3.20
C GLY A 1 -13.96 -13.51 3.61
N THR A 2 -14.53 -14.63 3.27
CA THR A 2 -14.01 -15.96 3.64
C THR A 2 -12.94 -16.47 2.67
N ASN A 3 -12.91 -15.97 1.45
CA ASN A 3 -12.04 -16.47 0.38
C ASN A 3 -10.72 -15.67 0.22
N GLY A 4 -10.56 -14.61 0.99
CA GLY A 4 -9.33 -13.82 0.99
C GLY A 4 -9.14 -12.93 -0.24
N SER A 5 -7.92 -12.39 -0.36
CA SER A 5 -7.43 -11.51 -1.43
C SER A 5 -6.46 -12.26 -2.32
N GLY A 6 -6.54 -12.05 -3.63
CA GLY A 6 -5.56 -12.54 -4.59
C GLY A 6 -4.31 -11.66 -4.61
N ALA A 7 -3.42 -11.86 -3.64
CA ALA A 7 -2.23 -11.02 -3.45
C ALA A 7 -1.10 -11.38 -4.41
N VAL A 8 -0.61 -10.37 -5.16
CA VAL A 8 0.54 -10.50 -6.07
C VAL A 8 1.62 -9.53 -5.64
N PHE A 9 2.73 -10.06 -5.15
CA PHE A 9 3.89 -9.29 -4.71
C PHE A 9 4.83 -9.02 -5.88
N PHE A 10 5.20 -7.75 -6.06
CA PHE A 10 6.20 -7.35 -7.03
C PHE A 10 7.57 -7.18 -6.35
N ALA A 11 8.61 -7.77 -6.95
CA ALA A 11 9.97 -7.68 -6.43
C ALA A 11 10.53 -6.27 -6.54
N GLY A 12 11.34 -5.86 -5.55
CA GLY A 12 11.85 -4.50 -5.47
C GLY A 12 10.91 -3.54 -4.76
N CYS A 13 11.45 -2.39 -4.34
CA CYS A 13 10.69 -1.30 -3.73
C CYS A 13 11.50 -0.02 -3.84
N THR A 14 10.83 1.12 -4.08
CA THR A 14 11.46 2.45 -4.10
C THR A 14 11.83 2.93 -2.72
N LEU A 15 11.09 2.53 -1.68
CA LEU A 15 11.41 2.77 -0.28
C LEU A 15 12.33 1.66 0.25
N ARG A 16 13.39 2.04 0.93
CA ARG A 16 14.34 1.11 1.56
C ARG A 16 14.14 1.07 3.08
N CYS A 17 12.90 0.75 3.51
CA CYS A 17 12.56 0.74 4.92
C CYS A 17 13.41 -0.28 5.69
N THR A 18 14.13 0.17 6.72
CA THR A 18 15.01 -0.67 7.55
C THR A 18 14.25 -1.74 8.35
N TYR A 19 12.93 -1.60 8.46
CA TYR A 19 12.04 -2.52 9.18
C TYR A 19 11.08 -3.26 8.24
N CYS A 20 11.41 -3.38 6.95
CA CYS A 20 10.55 -4.04 5.99
C CYS A 20 10.40 -5.53 6.30
N GLN A 21 9.16 -5.98 6.55
CA GLN A 21 8.87 -7.40 6.79
C GLN A 21 9.05 -8.26 5.53
N ASN A 22 8.92 -7.64 4.36
CA ASN A 22 9.10 -8.29 3.06
C ASN A 22 10.50 -8.03 2.48
N HIS A 23 11.54 -7.95 3.32
CA HIS A 23 12.89 -7.57 2.93
C HIS A 23 13.42 -8.41 1.75
N THR A 24 13.24 -9.73 1.80
CA THR A 24 13.66 -10.65 0.74
C THR A 24 13.04 -10.31 -0.62
N ILE A 25 11.78 -9.91 -0.66
CA ILE A 25 11.10 -9.49 -1.90
C ILE A 25 11.51 -8.08 -2.27
N SER A 26 11.47 -7.14 -1.32
CA SER A 26 11.58 -5.71 -1.58
C SER A 26 13.01 -5.21 -1.76
N ALA A 27 14.00 -5.81 -1.06
CA ALA A 27 15.39 -5.36 -1.08
C ALA A 27 16.33 -6.33 -1.79
N GLU A 28 16.11 -7.65 -1.64
CA GLU A 28 16.93 -8.69 -2.27
C GLU A 28 16.41 -9.09 -3.65
N GLY A 29 15.22 -8.59 -4.04
CA GLY A 29 14.66 -8.81 -5.37
C GLY A 29 14.19 -10.24 -5.62
N PHE A 30 13.87 -11.00 -4.56
CA PHE A 30 13.34 -12.35 -4.72
C PHE A 30 12.02 -12.34 -5.49
N GLY A 31 11.99 -13.02 -6.62
CA GLY A 31 10.83 -13.09 -7.49
C GLY A 31 11.10 -13.97 -8.72
N LYS A 32 10.11 -14.02 -9.59
CA LYS A 32 10.18 -14.73 -10.86
C LYS A 32 9.72 -13.81 -11.98
N ASP A 33 10.49 -13.74 -13.05
CA ASP A 33 10.10 -12.99 -14.23
C ASP A 33 8.88 -13.61 -14.89
N VAL A 34 7.91 -12.77 -15.20
CA VAL A 34 6.67 -13.17 -15.90
C VAL A 34 6.35 -12.19 -17.01
N THR A 35 5.77 -12.68 -18.10
CA THR A 35 5.22 -11.81 -19.15
C THR A 35 3.90 -11.19 -18.72
N PRO A 36 3.43 -10.10 -19.36
CA PRO A 36 2.10 -9.56 -19.10
C PRO A 36 0.98 -10.60 -19.28
N GLN A 37 1.10 -11.49 -20.27
CA GLN A 37 0.14 -12.57 -20.51
C GLN A 37 0.12 -13.57 -19.34
N ARG A 38 1.31 -13.93 -18.81
CA ARG A 38 1.37 -14.81 -17.64
C ARG A 38 0.86 -14.12 -16.38
N LEU A 39 1.13 -12.82 -16.21
CA LEU A 39 0.58 -12.04 -15.11
C LEU A 39 -0.95 -12.01 -15.16
N ARG A 40 -1.53 -11.81 -16.36
CA ARG A 40 -3.00 -11.88 -16.54
C ARG A 40 -3.53 -13.26 -16.16
N ALA A 41 -2.90 -14.33 -16.60
CA ALA A 41 -3.30 -15.70 -16.24
C ALA A 41 -3.25 -15.94 -14.72
N ILE A 42 -2.25 -15.38 -14.02
CA ILE A 42 -2.17 -15.44 -12.54
C ILE A 42 -3.38 -14.74 -11.91
N PHE A 43 -3.79 -13.57 -12.38
CA PHE A 43 -4.99 -12.89 -11.88
C PHE A 43 -6.24 -13.76 -12.07
N GLU A 44 -6.41 -14.36 -13.24
CA GLU A 44 -7.53 -15.24 -13.55
C GLU A 44 -7.53 -16.52 -12.71
N GLU A 45 -6.38 -17.12 -12.47
CA GLU A 45 -6.20 -18.27 -11.57
C GLU A 45 -6.63 -17.94 -10.13
N LEU A 46 -6.22 -16.76 -9.61
CA LEU A 46 -6.61 -16.31 -8.26
C LEU A 46 -8.11 -16.03 -8.17
N ILE A 47 -8.69 -15.43 -9.19
CA ILE A 47 -10.14 -15.18 -9.28
C ILE A 47 -10.90 -16.52 -9.32
N ALA A 48 -10.43 -17.48 -10.12
CA ALA A 48 -11.04 -18.82 -10.19
C ALA A 48 -10.98 -19.60 -8.87
N GLN A 49 -9.97 -19.31 -8.00
CA GLN A 49 -9.89 -19.80 -6.65
C GLN A 49 -10.83 -19.08 -5.67
N GLY A 50 -11.58 -18.09 -6.14
CA GLY A 50 -12.58 -17.36 -5.38
C GLY A 50 -12.07 -16.09 -4.69
N ALA A 51 -10.90 -15.57 -5.05
CA ALA A 51 -10.40 -14.32 -4.48
C ALA A 51 -11.40 -13.17 -4.67
N HIS A 52 -11.66 -12.41 -3.60
CA HIS A 52 -12.62 -11.30 -3.64
C HIS A 52 -12.12 -10.07 -4.42
N ASN A 53 -10.82 -9.95 -4.58
CA ASN A 53 -10.12 -8.88 -5.31
C ASN A 53 -8.74 -9.36 -5.75
N ILE A 54 -8.08 -8.57 -6.60
CA ILE A 54 -6.65 -8.73 -6.90
C ILE A 54 -5.91 -7.59 -6.22
N ASP A 55 -4.96 -7.93 -5.34
CA ASP A 55 -4.14 -6.99 -4.56
C ASP A 55 -2.72 -6.94 -5.12
N LEU A 56 -2.39 -5.84 -5.80
CA LEU A 56 -1.06 -5.56 -6.35
C LEU A 56 -0.18 -4.94 -5.26
N ILE A 57 0.79 -5.69 -4.75
CA ILE A 57 1.64 -5.25 -3.64
C ILE A 57 2.96 -4.70 -4.18
N THR A 58 3.17 -3.39 -3.98
CA THR A 58 4.34 -2.62 -4.45
C THR A 58 4.50 -2.65 -5.98
N PRO A 59 3.46 -2.33 -6.78
CA PRO A 59 3.45 -2.52 -8.22
C PRO A 59 4.11 -1.40 -9.02
N THR A 60 4.34 -0.22 -8.44
CA THR A 60 4.60 1.06 -9.10
C THR A 60 5.68 1.01 -10.18
N HIS A 61 6.81 0.36 -9.88
CA HIS A 61 7.95 0.29 -10.79
C HIS A 61 7.78 -0.72 -11.92
N PHE A 62 6.70 -1.53 -11.90
CA PHE A 62 6.34 -2.48 -12.96
C PHE A 62 5.09 -2.08 -13.76
N LEU A 63 4.56 -0.87 -13.57
CA LEU A 63 3.34 -0.43 -14.26
C LEU A 63 3.36 -0.64 -15.78
N PRO A 64 4.47 -0.40 -16.52
CA PRO A 64 4.49 -0.65 -17.96
C PRO A 64 4.19 -2.11 -18.34
N TRP A 65 4.50 -3.07 -17.48
CA TRP A 65 4.20 -4.51 -17.69
C TRP A 65 2.87 -4.93 -17.08
N ILE A 66 2.39 -4.22 -16.05
CA ILE A 66 1.13 -4.50 -15.38
C ILE A 66 -0.07 -4.01 -16.20
N LEU A 67 0.02 -2.81 -16.76
CA LEU A 67 -1.08 -2.19 -17.50
C LEU A 67 -1.65 -3.10 -18.62
N PRO A 68 -0.82 -3.75 -19.47
CA PRO A 68 -1.36 -4.68 -20.47
C PRO A 68 -2.05 -5.90 -19.88
N ALA A 69 -1.68 -6.33 -18.66
CA ALA A 69 -2.31 -7.45 -17.98
C ALA A 69 -3.66 -7.09 -17.33
N LEU A 70 -3.99 -5.81 -17.21
CA LEU A 70 -5.26 -5.32 -16.68
C LEU A 70 -6.33 -5.14 -17.77
N GLU A 71 -5.99 -5.34 -19.02
CA GLU A 71 -6.89 -5.25 -20.18
C GLU A 71 -7.30 -6.67 -20.66
N PRO A 72 -8.64 -6.96 -20.79
CA PRO A 72 -9.77 -6.15 -20.35
C PRO A 72 -9.87 -6.07 -18.82
N LYS A 73 -10.65 -5.09 -18.30
CA LYS A 73 -10.83 -4.89 -16.85
C LYS A 73 -11.20 -6.21 -16.14
N LEU A 74 -10.64 -6.41 -14.96
CA LEU A 74 -10.91 -7.59 -14.13
C LEU A 74 -12.37 -7.58 -13.61
N PRO A 75 -13.01 -8.77 -13.45
CA PRO A 75 -14.38 -8.88 -12.93
C PRO A 75 -14.49 -8.67 -11.40
N VAL A 76 -13.35 -8.49 -10.72
CA VAL A 76 -13.26 -8.23 -9.29
C VAL A 76 -12.51 -6.90 -9.05
N PRO A 77 -12.69 -6.25 -7.90
CA PRO A 77 -11.95 -5.03 -7.60
C PRO A 77 -10.43 -5.19 -7.69
N LEU A 78 -9.76 -4.19 -8.25
CA LEU A 78 -8.32 -4.06 -8.24
C LEU A 78 -7.87 -3.23 -7.04
N VAL A 79 -7.03 -3.80 -6.20
CA VAL A 79 -6.40 -3.15 -5.05
C VAL A 79 -4.97 -2.74 -5.40
N TYR A 80 -4.61 -1.50 -5.16
CA TYR A 80 -3.26 -0.97 -5.33
C TYR A 80 -2.64 -0.71 -3.96
N ASN A 81 -1.74 -1.61 -3.55
CA ASN A 81 -1.13 -1.63 -2.23
C ASN A 81 0.31 -1.10 -2.32
N CYS A 82 0.54 0.07 -1.79
CA CYS A 82 1.80 0.78 -1.96
C CYS A 82 2.33 1.41 -0.66
N GLY A 83 3.58 1.82 -0.69
CA GLY A 83 4.23 2.51 0.42
C GLY A 83 3.77 3.94 0.64
N GLY A 84 2.84 4.46 -0.15
CA GLY A 84 2.35 5.83 -0.11
C GLY A 84 3.26 6.86 -0.79
N TYR A 85 4.51 6.54 -1.02
CA TYR A 85 5.51 7.43 -1.64
C TYR A 85 5.40 7.37 -3.17
N GLU A 86 4.31 7.96 -3.70
CA GLU A 86 3.92 7.86 -5.10
C GLU A 86 3.84 9.24 -5.77
N LYS A 87 4.22 9.31 -7.03
CA LYS A 87 4.02 10.53 -7.83
C LYS A 87 2.56 10.67 -8.23
N VAL A 88 1.99 11.85 -8.04
CA VAL A 88 0.59 12.15 -8.40
C VAL A 88 0.31 11.86 -9.87
N GLU A 89 1.25 12.20 -10.77
CA GLU A 89 1.12 11.95 -12.21
C GLU A 89 1.00 10.45 -12.53
N THR A 90 1.75 9.61 -11.81
CA THR A 90 1.66 8.14 -11.93
C THR A 90 0.28 7.65 -11.49
N LEU A 91 -0.24 8.17 -10.37
CA LEU A 91 -1.57 7.80 -9.90
C LEU A 91 -2.68 8.21 -10.87
N ARG A 92 -2.56 9.39 -11.48
CA ARG A 92 -3.50 9.86 -12.50
C ARG A 92 -3.56 8.95 -13.72
N SER A 93 -2.44 8.35 -14.12
CA SER A 93 -2.44 7.37 -15.23
C SER A 93 -3.19 6.08 -14.91
N LEU A 94 -3.51 5.84 -13.64
CA LEU A 94 -4.26 4.67 -13.16
C LEU A 94 -5.76 4.97 -12.90
N GLU A 95 -6.22 6.19 -13.20
CA GLU A 95 -7.61 6.59 -12.98
C GLU A 95 -8.59 5.69 -13.73
N GLY A 96 -9.59 5.18 -13.03
CA GLY A 96 -10.58 4.23 -13.57
C GLY A 96 -10.16 2.75 -13.59
N LEU A 97 -8.86 2.45 -13.38
CA LEU A 97 -8.35 1.09 -13.31
C LEU A 97 -8.37 0.55 -11.87
N VAL A 98 -7.96 1.36 -10.90
CA VAL A 98 -7.88 0.98 -9.49
C VAL A 98 -9.20 1.28 -8.80
N ASP A 99 -9.76 0.27 -8.13
CA ASP A 99 -11.00 0.39 -7.37
C ASP A 99 -10.70 0.71 -5.89
N ILE A 100 -9.64 0.13 -5.33
CA ILE A 100 -9.28 0.29 -3.92
C ILE A 100 -7.81 0.68 -3.81
N TRP A 101 -7.55 1.84 -3.23
CA TRP A 101 -6.21 2.29 -2.88
C TRP A 101 -5.87 1.87 -1.45
N LEU A 102 -4.70 1.26 -1.26
CA LEU A 102 -4.23 0.76 0.02
C LEU A 102 -2.83 1.34 0.34
N PRO A 103 -2.71 2.68 0.48
CA PRO A 103 -1.44 3.32 0.79
C PRO A 103 -1.05 3.16 2.25
N ASP A 104 0.25 3.04 2.50
CA ASP A 104 0.79 3.30 3.83
C ASP A 104 1.00 4.82 4.02
N LEU A 105 0.70 5.35 5.20
CA LEU A 105 1.17 6.64 5.67
C LEU A 105 2.12 6.40 6.85
N LYS A 106 3.42 6.24 6.52
CA LYS A 106 4.42 5.72 7.46
C LYS A 106 4.94 6.78 8.41
N TYR A 107 5.18 7.99 7.91
CA TYR A 107 5.84 9.05 8.64
C TYR A 107 5.13 10.38 8.46
N ALA A 108 5.05 11.16 9.55
CA ALA A 108 4.74 12.58 9.54
C ALA A 108 5.98 13.44 9.89
N ASP A 109 7.13 12.78 10.08
CA ASP A 109 8.40 13.39 10.42
C ASP A 109 9.46 13.07 9.36
N GLY A 110 10.02 14.12 8.73
CA GLY A 110 10.98 13.98 7.64
C GLY A 110 12.33 13.43 8.11
N ALA A 111 12.78 13.74 9.33
CA ALA A 111 14.01 13.21 9.87
C ALA A 111 13.87 11.70 10.14
N LEU A 112 12.73 11.28 10.68
CA LEU A 112 12.43 9.86 10.88
C LEU A 112 12.30 9.12 9.54
N ALA A 113 11.64 9.72 8.56
CA ALA A 113 11.50 9.17 7.21
C ALA A 113 12.85 9.01 6.51
N SER A 114 13.74 10.01 6.65
CA SER A 114 15.11 9.95 6.15
C SER A 114 15.90 8.81 6.81
N GLN A 115 15.81 8.69 8.14
CA GLN A 115 16.52 7.68 8.91
C GLN A 115 16.06 6.25 8.58
N LEU A 116 14.75 6.03 8.46
CA LEU A 116 14.17 4.69 8.36
C LEU A 116 13.87 4.23 6.93
N SER A 117 13.77 5.16 5.97
CA SER A 117 13.38 4.83 4.59
C SER A 117 14.11 5.67 3.52
N ALA A 118 15.11 6.45 3.89
CA ALA A 118 15.87 7.34 3.01
C ALA A 118 14.98 8.31 2.17
N ALA A 119 13.85 8.73 2.73
CA ALA A 119 12.84 9.57 2.05
C ALA A 119 12.49 10.81 2.92
N PRO A 120 13.35 11.84 2.97
CA PRO A 120 13.15 13.00 3.86
C PRO A 120 11.88 13.81 3.52
N ASP A 121 11.41 13.75 2.30
CA ASP A 121 10.19 14.39 1.78
C ASP A 121 8.98 13.44 1.74
N TYR A 122 9.03 12.31 2.47
CA TYR A 122 7.98 11.29 2.46
C TYR A 122 6.59 11.88 2.75
N PHE A 123 6.47 12.70 3.79
CA PHE A 123 5.17 13.17 4.24
C PHE A 123 4.43 14.04 3.22
N PRO A 124 5.02 15.10 2.66
CA PRO A 124 4.34 15.89 1.64
C PRO A 124 4.03 15.07 0.37
N VAL A 125 4.90 14.14 -0.03
CA VAL A 125 4.66 13.28 -1.19
C VAL A 125 3.51 12.30 -0.92
N ALA A 126 3.54 11.60 0.21
CA ALA A 126 2.53 10.60 0.55
C ALA A 126 1.14 11.23 0.79
N THR A 127 1.08 12.39 1.42
CA THR A 127 -0.18 13.10 1.64
C THR A 127 -0.81 13.60 0.34
N ALA A 128 -0.02 14.14 -0.58
CA ALA A 128 -0.50 14.51 -1.91
C ALA A 128 -0.98 13.29 -2.71
N ALA A 129 -0.26 12.16 -2.63
CA ALA A 129 -0.65 10.90 -3.25
C ALA A 129 -1.99 10.37 -2.70
N ILE A 130 -2.16 10.35 -1.37
CA ILE A 130 -3.40 9.87 -0.73
C ILE A 130 -4.60 10.78 -1.09
N GLN A 131 -4.41 12.09 -1.14
CA GLN A 131 -5.45 13.02 -1.58
C GLN A 131 -5.86 12.77 -3.04
N GLU A 132 -4.90 12.50 -3.94
CA GLU A 132 -5.20 12.12 -5.32
C GLU A 132 -5.94 10.78 -5.41
N MET A 133 -5.55 9.77 -4.62
CA MET A 133 -6.25 8.50 -4.54
C MET A 133 -7.72 8.69 -4.10
N PHE A 134 -7.94 9.54 -3.10
CA PHE A 134 -9.30 9.88 -2.66
C PHE A 134 -10.07 10.67 -3.71
N ARG A 135 -9.44 11.59 -4.43
CA ARG A 135 -10.07 12.31 -5.55
C ARG A 135 -10.63 11.33 -6.60
N GLN A 136 -9.90 10.25 -6.88
CA GLN A 136 -10.30 9.25 -7.90
C GLN A 136 -11.46 8.35 -7.44
N THR A 137 -11.50 7.97 -6.18
CA THR A 137 -12.49 7.00 -5.69
C THR A 137 -13.63 7.62 -4.91
N GLY A 138 -13.42 8.81 -4.30
CA GLY A 138 -14.36 9.39 -3.35
C GLY A 138 -14.53 8.56 -2.07
N PRO A 139 -15.62 8.77 -1.32
CA PRO A 139 -15.93 8.00 -0.11
C PRO A 139 -15.97 6.50 -0.38
N TYR A 140 -15.55 5.71 0.61
CA TYR A 140 -15.51 4.26 0.44
C TYR A 140 -16.91 3.65 0.31
N VAL A 141 -16.99 2.57 -0.46
CA VAL A 141 -18.22 1.81 -0.73
C VAL A 141 -18.06 0.38 -0.24
N MET A 142 -18.96 -0.03 0.67
CA MET A 142 -19.04 -1.40 1.17
C MET A 142 -20.28 -2.09 0.61
N GLU A 143 -20.13 -3.31 0.11
CA GLU A 143 -21.23 -4.16 -0.35
C GLU A 143 -21.09 -5.56 0.23
N ASN A 144 -22.12 -6.05 0.89
CA ASN A 144 -22.12 -7.39 1.52
C ASN A 144 -20.90 -7.65 2.43
N GLY A 145 -20.47 -6.61 3.18
CA GLY A 145 -19.31 -6.70 4.06
C GLY A 145 -17.94 -6.70 3.35
N LEU A 146 -17.91 -6.42 2.05
CA LEU A 146 -16.68 -6.29 1.26
C LEU A 146 -16.50 -4.85 0.79
N LEU A 147 -15.27 -4.35 0.89
CA LEU A 147 -14.90 -3.07 0.30
C LEU A 147 -14.88 -3.21 -1.22
N ARG A 148 -15.59 -2.34 -1.93
CA ARG A 148 -15.68 -2.32 -3.40
C ARG A 148 -14.90 -1.19 -4.02
N ARG A 149 -14.82 -0.06 -3.34
CA ARG A 149 -14.11 1.13 -3.81
C ARG A 149 -13.70 2.01 -2.64
N GLY A 150 -12.63 2.75 -2.77
CA GLY A 150 -12.22 3.74 -1.78
C GLY A 150 -10.74 3.68 -1.40
N VAL A 151 -10.40 4.37 -0.34
CA VAL A 151 -9.03 4.45 0.21
C VAL A 151 -8.99 3.84 1.60
N VAL A 152 -8.04 2.94 1.83
CA VAL A 152 -7.69 2.40 3.15
C VAL A 152 -6.28 2.87 3.50
N ILE A 153 -6.16 3.90 4.30
CA ILE A 153 -4.87 4.40 4.76
C ILE A 153 -4.37 3.48 5.88
N ARG A 154 -3.15 2.94 5.73
CA ARG A 154 -2.53 2.09 6.75
C ARG A 154 -1.41 2.84 7.45
N HIS A 155 -1.32 2.66 8.75
CA HIS A 155 -0.19 3.13 9.55
C HIS A 155 0.30 2.05 10.51
N LEU A 156 1.58 1.69 10.40
CA LEU A 156 2.23 0.78 11.35
C LEU A 156 2.85 1.58 12.49
N VAL A 157 2.35 1.34 13.70
CA VAL A 157 2.93 1.92 14.92
C VAL A 157 4.32 1.34 15.14
N LEU A 158 5.31 2.21 15.24
CA LEU A 158 6.70 1.82 15.50
C LEU A 158 7.06 2.03 16.98
N PRO A 159 7.77 1.07 17.62
CA PRO A 159 8.17 1.20 19.02
C PRO A 159 9.01 2.45 19.27
N GLY A 160 8.59 3.26 20.25
CA GLY A 160 9.27 4.49 20.63
C GLY A 160 9.07 5.69 19.72
N TYR A 161 8.13 5.60 18.74
CA TYR A 161 7.80 6.68 17.81
C TYR A 161 6.31 7.06 17.83
N LEU A 162 5.68 7.02 19.00
CA LEU A 162 4.25 7.32 19.16
C LEU A 162 3.87 8.74 18.72
N ASP A 163 4.78 9.71 18.86
CA ASP A 163 4.50 11.09 18.40
C ASP A 163 4.37 11.16 16.86
N ASN A 164 5.13 10.34 16.13
CA ASN A 164 4.92 10.18 14.69
C ASN A 164 3.52 9.62 14.40
N THR A 165 3.09 8.59 15.13
CA THR A 165 1.75 8.01 14.99
C THR A 165 0.65 9.03 15.28
N ARG A 166 0.78 9.83 16.35
CA ARG A 166 -0.20 10.89 16.67
C ARG A 166 -0.33 11.89 15.53
N ARG A 167 0.79 12.41 15.02
CA ARG A 167 0.78 13.36 13.88
C ARG A 167 0.18 12.77 12.60
N VAL A 168 0.36 11.46 12.36
CA VAL A 168 -0.31 10.77 11.24
C VAL A 168 -1.82 10.71 11.46
N ILE A 169 -2.27 10.36 12.67
CA ILE A 169 -3.69 10.33 13.02
C ILE A 169 -4.31 11.72 12.90
N ASP A 170 -3.64 12.75 13.43
CA ASP A 170 -4.11 14.13 13.36
C ASP A 170 -4.31 14.58 11.91
N TRP A 171 -3.32 14.32 11.04
CA TRP A 171 -3.43 14.65 9.62
C TRP A 171 -4.62 13.95 8.94
N VAL A 172 -4.84 12.66 9.22
CA VAL A 172 -5.99 11.93 8.64
C VAL A 172 -7.31 12.53 9.13
N ALA A 173 -7.41 12.84 10.43
CA ALA A 173 -8.62 13.43 11.03
C ALA A 173 -8.91 14.86 10.53
N GLU A 174 -7.87 15.65 10.25
CA GLU A 174 -8.00 17.01 9.72
C GLU A 174 -8.32 17.04 8.22
N THR A 175 -7.87 16.01 7.47
CA THR A 175 -8.00 15.98 6.02
C THR A 175 -9.29 15.35 5.54
N PHE A 176 -9.78 14.30 6.23
CA PHE A 176 -10.92 13.51 5.81
C PHE A 176 -12.07 13.55 6.82
N ARG A 177 -13.29 13.53 6.33
CA ARG A 177 -14.48 13.41 7.16
C ARG A 177 -14.74 11.96 7.55
N PRO A 178 -15.45 11.69 8.66
CA PRO A 178 -15.94 10.34 8.94
C PRO A 178 -16.74 9.79 7.76
N GLY A 179 -16.33 8.61 7.26
CA GLY A 179 -16.95 7.98 6.09
C GLY A 179 -16.23 8.22 4.75
N ASP A 180 -15.24 9.11 4.69
CA ASP A 180 -14.46 9.35 3.48
C ASP A 180 -13.46 8.21 3.22
N VAL A 181 -12.66 7.86 4.22
CA VAL A 181 -11.60 6.85 4.13
C VAL A 181 -11.70 5.85 5.28
N LEU A 182 -11.12 4.67 5.09
CA LEU A 182 -10.84 3.74 6.18
C LEU A 182 -9.41 3.98 6.68
N PHE A 183 -9.22 3.94 7.99
CA PHE A 183 -7.91 4.06 8.61
C PHE A 183 -7.56 2.80 9.39
N SER A 184 -6.49 2.11 8.97
CA SER A 184 -5.99 0.89 9.59
C SER A 184 -4.76 1.21 10.43
N LEU A 185 -4.96 1.37 11.74
CA LEU A 185 -3.88 1.52 12.71
C LEU A 185 -3.38 0.12 13.10
N MET A 186 -2.13 -0.20 12.73
CA MET A 186 -1.55 -1.53 12.88
C MET A 186 -0.53 -1.53 14.01
N SER A 187 -0.65 -2.49 14.94
CA SER A 187 0.26 -2.65 16.08
C SER A 187 1.16 -3.89 16.02
N GLN A 188 1.09 -4.66 14.94
CA GLN A 188 1.79 -5.94 14.77
C GLN A 188 3.26 -5.79 14.34
N TYR A 189 3.95 -4.75 14.79
CA TYR A 189 5.36 -4.60 14.49
C TYR A 189 6.17 -5.80 15.01
N THR A 190 7.02 -6.35 14.15
CA THR A 190 7.97 -7.40 14.51
C THR A 190 9.39 -6.92 14.17
N PRO A 191 10.33 -6.95 15.14
CA PRO A 191 11.72 -6.60 14.89
C PRO A 191 12.32 -7.47 13.77
N GLN A 192 13.03 -6.84 12.84
CA GLN A 192 13.77 -7.54 11.81
C GLN A 192 15.13 -8.02 12.35
N PRO A 193 15.73 -9.08 11.76
CA PRO A 193 17.09 -9.47 12.09
C PRO A 193 18.04 -8.27 11.97
N GLY A 194 18.84 -8.02 13.00
CA GLY A 194 19.76 -6.89 13.04
C GLY A 194 19.14 -5.54 13.43
N ALA A 195 17.85 -5.48 13.74
CA ALA A 195 17.22 -4.26 14.25
C ALA A 195 17.90 -3.77 15.54
N GLN A 196 18.13 -2.45 15.63
CA GLN A 196 18.83 -1.82 16.75
C GLN A 196 17.94 -0.76 17.42
N GLY A 197 18.33 -0.36 18.63
CA GLY A 197 17.70 0.71 19.38
C GLY A 197 16.21 0.44 19.66
N ARG A 198 15.36 1.41 19.34
CA ARG A 198 13.91 1.33 19.59
C ARG A 198 13.24 0.22 18.77
N LEU A 199 13.74 -0.03 17.56
CA LEU A 199 13.18 -1.04 16.66
C LEU A 199 13.57 -2.48 17.00
N ALA A 200 14.46 -2.70 17.98
CA ALA A 200 14.79 -4.03 18.49
C ALA A 200 13.69 -4.62 19.41
N ARG A 201 12.64 -3.87 19.71
CA ARG A 201 11.57 -4.25 20.64
C ARG A 201 10.24 -4.39 19.89
N ARG A 202 9.38 -5.27 20.40
CA ARG A 202 7.95 -5.25 20.02
C ARG A 202 7.23 -4.11 20.72
N LEU A 203 6.05 -3.76 20.23
CA LEU A 203 5.11 -2.93 20.98
C LEU A 203 4.62 -3.71 22.20
N THR A 204 4.57 -3.06 23.35
CA THR A 204 4.05 -3.58 24.63
C THR A 204 2.76 -2.87 24.98
#